data_84292887d79729135126184b0723573d
#
_entry.id   84292887d79729135126184b0723573d
#
_cell.length_a   1.000
_cell.length_b   1.000
_cell.length_c   1.000
_cell.angle_alpha   90.00
_cell.angle_beta   90.00
_cell.angle_gamma   90.00
#
_symmetry.space_group_name_H-M   'P 1'
#
loop_
_entity.id
_entity.type
_entity.pdbx_description
1 polymer ?
#
loop_
_entity_poly.entity_id
_entity_poly.type
_entity_poly.pdbx_seq_one_letter_code
_entity_poly.pdbx_strand_id
1 'polypeptide(L)'
;MRKMLCLLLMLAMLTPCLPALAEDTDALDVILLSSASIEPLQETLRPGKAVTLRFTSPVDGTVTLLLRNAETLETVLPVAKDYPVTAGENQMLWNGTYEGVFAPEGIYRLVAQFSDGSEADTAILVGQIAPFLTSISALESTEDGEVRLSFYASENGRLTLGLWGASWSLLENIDISAGTNEVTVDATAFSPDTVAISLTLTDDTGYCSNEEHVAVNPASFGILPTVTPTAEPSPTPTASPVSLI
;
A
#
# COMPACT_ATOMS: atom_id res chain seq x y z
N MET A 1 -39.33 -21.63 4.33
CA MET A 1 -38.59 -20.73 3.44
C MET A 1 -37.85 -19.58 4.15
N ARG A 2 -37.90 -19.43 5.48
CA ARG A 2 -37.20 -18.33 6.23
C ARG A 2 -35.83 -18.70 6.78
N LYS A 3 -35.40 -19.95 6.73
CA LYS A 3 -34.12 -20.45 7.29
C LYS A 3 -32.96 -20.52 6.26
N MET A 4 -33.25 -20.31 4.97
CA MET A 4 -32.22 -20.34 3.90
C MET A 4 -31.64 -18.97 3.55
N LEU A 5 -32.28 -17.89 4.00
CA LEU A 5 -31.81 -16.51 3.73
C LEU A 5 -30.74 -16.05 4.72
N CYS A 6 -30.67 -16.62 5.94
CA CYS A 6 -29.62 -16.28 6.91
C CYS A 6 -28.27 -16.94 6.64
N LEU A 7 -28.21 -18.03 5.86
CA LEU A 7 -26.96 -18.70 5.56
C LEU A 7 -26.17 -18.02 4.42
N LEU A 8 -26.85 -17.24 3.58
CA LEU A 8 -26.20 -16.51 2.50
C LEU A 8 -25.62 -15.16 2.95
N LEU A 9 -26.08 -14.62 4.08
CA LEU A 9 -25.55 -13.35 4.63
C LEU A 9 -24.31 -13.55 5.52
N MET A 10 -24.07 -14.77 6.04
CA MET A 10 -22.87 -15.07 6.84
C MET A 10 -21.64 -15.46 6.00
N LEU A 11 -21.80 -15.72 4.71
CA LEU A 11 -20.67 -16.05 3.82
C LEU A 11 -20.01 -14.80 3.19
N ALA A 12 -20.60 -13.61 3.39
CA ALA A 12 -20.06 -12.36 2.88
C ALA A 12 -19.11 -11.62 3.84
N MET A 13 -18.91 -12.15 5.07
CA MET A 13 -18.04 -11.50 6.08
C MET A 13 -16.72 -12.21 6.32
N LEU A 14 -16.34 -13.16 5.46
CA LEU A 14 -15.02 -13.83 5.48
C LEU A 14 -14.31 -13.56 4.16
N THR A 15 -14.18 -12.27 3.78
CA THR A 15 -13.07 -11.89 2.90
C THR A 15 -11.88 -11.62 3.81
N PRO A 16 -10.85 -12.52 3.85
CA PRO A 16 -9.57 -12.12 4.37
C PRO A 16 -9.14 -10.89 3.59
N CYS A 17 -8.41 -9.98 4.21
CA CYS A 17 -7.61 -8.97 3.51
C CYS A 17 -6.63 -9.76 2.64
N LEU A 18 -7.08 -10.22 1.47
CA LEU A 18 -6.21 -10.81 0.46
C LEU A 18 -5.40 -9.65 -0.06
N PRO A 19 -4.06 -9.69 0.00
CA PRO A 19 -3.28 -8.73 -0.74
C PRO A 19 -3.74 -8.85 -2.19
N ALA A 20 -4.31 -7.80 -2.71
CA ALA A 20 -4.52 -7.68 -4.12
C ALA A 20 -3.15 -7.82 -4.75
N LEU A 21 -2.98 -8.86 -5.58
CA LEU A 21 -1.87 -8.92 -6.52
C LEU A 21 -1.77 -7.55 -7.17
N ALA A 22 -0.57 -6.97 -7.12
CA ALA A 22 -0.24 -5.65 -7.59
C ALA A 22 -0.79 -5.37 -8.99
N GLU A 23 -2.02 -4.86 -9.03
CA GLU A 23 -2.60 -4.08 -10.10
C GLU A 23 -3.74 -3.31 -9.43
N ASP A 24 -3.56 -2.00 -9.37
CA ASP A 24 -4.41 -1.02 -8.73
C ASP A 24 -4.43 -1.09 -7.19
N THR A 25 -3.50 -0.33 -6.62
CA THR A 25 -3.83 0.35 -5.38
C THR A 25 -5.25 0.88 -5.54
N ASP A 26 -6.16 0.50 -4.62
CA ASP A 26 -7.43 1.20 -4.42
C ASP A 26 -7.10 2.65 -4.04
N ALA A 27 -6.57 3.38 -5.02
CA ALA A 27 -6.32 4.79 -4.90
C ALA A 27 -7.70 5.45 -4.91
N LEU A 28 -8.06 6.07 -3.81
CA LEU A 28 -9.18 6.98 -3.78
C LEU A 28 -8.90 8.06 -4.83
N ASP A 29 -9.56 7.97 -5.99
CA ASP A 29 -9.43 8.97 -7.02
C ASP A 29 -10.30 10.17 -6.66
N VAL A 30 -9.69 11.18 -6.05
CA VAL A 30 -10.34 12.47 -5.84
C VAL A 30 -10.11 13.32 -7.09
N ILE A 31 -11.18 13.56 -7.84
CA ILE A 31 -11.12 14.40 -9.05
C ILE A 31 -11.51 15.83 -8.68
N LEU A 32 -10.54 16.75 -8.78
CA LEU A 32 -10.80 18.18 -8.70
C LEU A 32 -11.13 18.69 -10.11
N LEU A 33 -12.39 18.97 -10.37
CA LEU A 33 -12.86 19.49 -11.66
C LEU A 33 -12.86 21.01 -11.67
N SER A 34 -12.31 21.62 -12.72
CA SER A 34 -12.21 23.06 -12.93
C SER A 34 -13.49 23.66 -13.51
N SER A 35 -14.68 23.20 -13.18
CA SER A 35 -15.96 23.89 -13.29
C SER A 35 -17.14 22.96 -13.01
N ALA A 36 -17.84 23.27 -11.94
CA ALA A 36 -19.29 23.09 -11.77
C ALA A 36 -19.93 21.71 -11.93
N SER A 37 -19.29 20.62 -11.50
CA SER A 37 -20.08 19.45 -11.10
C SER A 37 -19.44 18.78 -9.90
N ILE A 38 -20.07 18.94 -8.75
CA ILE A 38 -19.72 18.19 -7.53
C ILE A 38 -20.38 16.84 -7.69
N GLU A 39 -19.60 15.80 -7.97
CA GLU A 39 -20.06 14.45 -7.76
C GLU A 39 -19.99 14.13 -6.26
N PRO A 40 -21.00 13.48 -5.65
CA PRO A 40 -20.97 13.14 -4.25
C PRO A 40 -19.80 12.17 -4.00
N LEU A 41 -19.00 12.46 -2.98
CA LEU A 41 -17.94 11.58 -2.50
C LEU A 41 -18.51 10.20 -2.19
N GLN A 42 -17.97 9.20 -2.83
CA GLN A 42 -18.32 7.80 -2.59
C GLN A 42 -17.44 7.14 -1.55
N GLU A 43 -16.28 7.74 -1.22
CA GLU A 43 -15.28 7.12 -0.36
C GLU A 43 -14.75 8.07 0.72
N THR A 44 -14.33 7.49 1.84
CA THR A 44 -13.78 8.21 2.98
C THR A 44 -12.25 8.15 2.92
N LEU A 45 -11.60 9.31 2.87
CA LEU A 45 -10.15 9.38 3.05
C LEU A 45 -9.79 8.99 4.48
N ARG A 46 -8.84 8.10 4.64
CA ARG A 46 -8.26 7.77 5.94
C ARG A 46 -6.82 8.26 6.01
N PRO A 47 -6.51 9.23 6.87
CA PRO A 47 -5.13 9.69 7.05
C PRO A 47 -4.23 8.51 7.46
N GLY A 48 -3.01 8.49 6.91
CA GLY A 48 -2.07 7.37 7.03
C GLY A 48 -2.06 6.45 5.81
N LYS A 49 -3.18 6.34 5.06
CA LYS A 49 -3.22 5.62 3.78
C LYS A 49 -3.02 6.59 2.62
N ALA A 50 -2.12 6.26 1.69
CA ALA A 50 -1.88 7.09 0.51
C ALA A 50 -3.08 7.03 -0.45
N VAL A 51 -3.46 8.19 -0.98
CA VAL A 51 -4.49 8.35 -2.01
C VAL A 51 -3.92 9.15 -3.18
N THR A 52 -4.41 8.90 -4.38
CA THR A 52 -4.06 9.71 -5.54
C THR A 52 -5.06 10.85 -5.70
N LEU A 53 -4.58 12.08 -5.61
CA LEU A 53 -5.35 13.28 -5.93
C LEU A 53 -5.15 13.59 -7.42
N ARG A 54 -6.24 13.64 -8.19
CA ARG A 54 -6.24 14.01 -9.61
C ARG A 54 -6.95 15.35 -9.77
N PHE A 55 -6.37 16.24 -10.58
CA PHE A 55 -6.92 17.56 -10.84
C PHE A 55 -6.44 18.10 -12.18
N THR A 56 -7.23 19.00 -12.76
CA THR A 56 -6.89 19.67 -14.01
C THR A 56 -6.39 21.08 -13.72
N SER A 57 -5.18 21.42 -14.18
CA SER A 57 -4.64 22.77 -14.11
C SER A 57 -4.96 23.52 -15.40
N PRO A 58 -5.44 24.77 -15.31
CA PRO A 58 -5.67 25.61 -16.50
C PRO A 58 -4.38 26.10 -17.14
N VAL A 59 -3.29 26.14 -16.40
CA VAL A 59 -1.99 26.71 -16.83
C VAL A 59 -0.81 25.88 -16.32
N ASP A 60 0.34 26.06 -16.96
CA ASP A 60 1.62 25.66 -16.38
C ASP A 60 1.95 26.57 -15.19
N GLY A 61 2.48 26.02 -14.11
CA GLY A 61 2.85 26.81 -12.94
C GLY A 61 2.87 26.01 -11.66
N THR A 62 2.20 26.52 -10.63
CA THR A 62 2.07 25.87 -9.34
C THR A 62 0.63 25.81 -8.87
N VAL A 63 0.33 24.85 -7.99
CA VAL A 63 -0.94 24.74 -7.26
C VAL A 63 -0.67 24.64 -5.77
N THR A 64 -1.48 25.33 -4.98
CA THR A 64 -1.59 25.11 -3.53
C THR A 64 -2.88 24.37 -3.26
N LEU A 65 -2.78 23.19 -2.64
CA LEU A 65 -3.92 22.39 -2.24
C LEU A 65 -4.17 22.60 -0.74
N LEU A 66 -5.42 22.90 -0.38
CA LEU A 66 -5.84 23.21 0.98
C LEU A 66 -7.02 22.36 1.39
N LEU A 67 -6.98 21.84 2.61
CA LEU A 67 -8.15 21.27 3.27
C LEU A 67 -8.84 22.39 4.06
N ARG A 68 -10.06 22.77 3.66
CA ARG A 68 -10.88 23.79 4.33
C ARG A 68 -12.08 23.15 5.00
N ASN A 69 -12.44 23.64 6.18
CA ASN A 69 -13.69 23.24 6.83
C ASN A 69 -14.87 23.54 5.88
N ALA A 70 -15.81 22.59 5.72
CA ALA A 70 -16.90 22.72 4.76
C ALA A 70 -17.89 23.82 5.13
N GLU A 71 -18.01 24.19 6.42
CA GLU A 71 -18.94 25.19 6.92
C GLU A 71 -18.30 26.57 7.04
N THR A 72 -17.14 26.65 7.69
CA THR A 72 -16.48 27.95 7.99
C THR A 72 -15.57 28.44 6.88
N LEU A 73 -15.19 27.55 5.95
CA LEU A 73 -14.20 27.78 4.87
C LEU A 73 -12.78 28.13 5.37
N GLU A 74 -12.56 28.03 6.67
CA GLU A 74 -11.21 28.20 7.24
C GLU A 74 -10.29 27.06 6.82
N THR A 75 -9.05 27.39 6.52
CA THR A 75 -8.02 26.39 6.22
C THR A 75 -7.67 25.62 7.48
N VAL A 76 -7.89 24.31 7.44
CA VAL A 76 -7.58 23.38 8.53
C VAL A 76 -6.17 22.82 8.35
N LEU A 77 -5.81 22.44 7.13
CA LEU A 77 -4.52 21.83 6.82
C LEU A 77 -4.13 22.15 5.38
N PRO A 78 -2.88 22.55 5.09
CA PRO A 78 -2.34 22.47 3.74
C PRO A 78 -2.20 21.00 3.34
N VAL A 79 -2.46 20.69 2.09
CA VAL A 79 -2.19 19.38 1.47
C VAL A 79 -0.87 19.43 0.71
N ALA A 80 -0.70 20.49 -0.06
CA ALA A 80 0.55 20.82 -0.74
C ALA A 80 0.65 22.32 -0.93
N LYS A 81 1.86 22.86 -0.91
CA LYS A 81 2.14 24.27 -1.22
C LYS A 81 3.05 24.34 -2.44
N ASP A 82 2.72 25.25 -3.35
CA ASP A 82 3.52 25.56 -4.55
C ASP A 82 3.95 24.29 -5.33
N TYR A 83 3.05 23.29 -5.38
CA TYR A 83 3.31 22.04 -6.12
C TYR A 83 3.35 22.32 -7.62
N PRO A 84 4.42 21.92 -8.35
CA PRO A 84 4.56 22.19 -9.76
C PRO A 84 3.52 21.42 -10.57
N VAL A 85 2.88 22.10 -11.53
CA VAL A 85 1.86 21.54 -12.41
C VAL A 85 2.08 21.95 -13.85
N THR A 86 1.57 21.14 -14.77
CA THR A 86 1.43 21.49 -16.19
C THR A 86 -0.03 21.70 -16.54
N ALA A 87 -0.30 22.47 -17.57
CA ALA A 87 -1.66 22.63 -18.07
C ALA A 87 -2.24 21.26 -18.48
N GLY A 88 -3.47 21.00 -18.06
CA GLY A 88 -4.14 19.71 -18.24
C GLY A 88 -4.16 18.86 -16.97
N GLU A 89 -4.22 17.54 -17.13
CA GLU A 89 -4.34 16.58 -16.03
C GLU A 89 -3.03 16.45 -15.24
N ASN A 90 -3.16 16.51 -13.91
CA ASN A 90 -2.08 16.34 -12.96
C ASN A 90 -2.51 15.36 -11.88
N GLN A 91 -1.53 14.73 -11.23
CA GLN A 91 -1.80 13.85 -10.09
C GLN A 91 -0.70 13.96 -9.04
N MET A 92 -1.07 13.74 -7.78
CA MET A 92 -0.13 13.62 -6.67
C MET A 92 -0.62 12.59 -5.67
N LEU A 93 0.32 11.99 -4.94
CA LEU A 93 0.00 11.13 -3.80
C LEU A 93 -0.10 11.97 -2.54
N TRP A 94 -1.13 11.73 -1.74
CA TRP A 94 -1.29 12.32 -0.43
C TRP A 94 -1.74 11.27 0.58
N ASN A 95 -1.13 11.23 1.74
CA ASN A 95 -1.42 10.27 2.80
C ASN A 95 -2.27 10.85 3.95
N GLY A 96 -2.96 11.96 3.72
CA GLY A 96 -3.75 12.62 4.76
C GLY A 96 -2.93 13.41 5.79
N THR A 97 -1.64 13.71 5.50
CA THR A 97 -0.79 14.47 6.41
C THR A 97 -0.15 15.68 5.73
N TYR A 98 0.23 16.66 6.53
CA TYR A 98 1.12 17.74 6.13
C TYR A 98 2.09 18.04 7.29
N GLU A 99 3.42 17.99 7.01
CA GLU A 99 4.47 18.18 8.02
C GLU A 99 4.28 17.30 9.27
N GLY A 100 3.80 16.06 9.08
CA GLY A 100 3.57 15.10 10.17
C GLY A 100 2.27 15.31 10.96
N VAL A 101 1.44 16.30 10.59
CA VAL A 101 0.12 16.52 11.20
C VAL A 101 -0.93 15.83 10.35
N PHE A 102 -1.72 14.93 10.95
CA PHE A 102 -2.83 14.26 10.31
C PHE A 102 -4.03 15.20 10.12
N ALA A 103 -4.72 15.06 8.98
CA ALA A 103 -6.01 15.70 8.77
C ALA A 103 -7.01 15.17 9.81
N PRO A 104 -7.70 16.06 10.57
CA PRO A 104 -8.70 15.63 11.55
C PRO A 104 -9.91 14.99 10.87
N GLU A 105 -10.61 14.10 11.57
CA GLU A 105 -11.89 13.54 11.12
C GLU A 105 -12.92 14.66 10.88
N GLY A 106 -13.65 14.59 9.77
CA GLY A 106 -14.67 15.57 9.43
C GLY A 106 -14.99 15.69 7.95
N ILE A 107 -15.88 16.61 7.64
CA ILE A 107 -16.27 16.95 6.26
C ILE A 107 -15.56 18.25 5.87
N TYR A 108 -14.86 18.19 4.74
CA TYR A 108 -14.02 19.28 4.26
C TYR A 108 -14.26 19.59 2.79
N ARG A 109 -13.74 20.73 2.36
CA ARG A 109 -13.52 21.06 0.95
C ARG A 109 -12.01 20.96 0.66
N LEU A 110 -11.65 20.14 -0.29
CA LEU A 110 -10.30 20.12 -0.86
C LEU A 110 -10.26 21.16 -1.96
N VAL A 111 -9.48 22.22 -1.76
CA VAL A 111 -9.43 23.41 -2.64
C VAL A 111 -8.07 23.45 -3.33
N ALA A 112 -8.06 23.56 -4.65
CA ALA A 112 -6.89 23.81 -5.47
C ALA A 112 -6.85 25.30 -5.89
N GLN A 113 -5.78 25.99 -5.48
CA GLN A 113 -5.52 27.38 -5.87
C GLN A 113 -4.36 27.39 -6.88
N PHE A 114 -4.64 27.76 -8.12
CA PHE A 114 -3.63 27.78 -9.18
C PHE A 114 -2.91 29.14 -9.25
N SER A 115 -1.71 29.14 -9.83
CA SER A 115 -0.86 30.33 -9.95
C SER A 115 -1.45 31.45 -10.81
N ASP A 116 -2.44 31.19 -11.65
CA ASP A 116 -3.20 32.19 -12.40
C ASP A 116 -4.34 32.85 -11.61
N GLY A 117 -4.55 32.41 -10.35
CA GLY A 117 -5.59 32.90 -9.47
C GLY A 117 -6.92 32.16 -9.59
N SER A 118 -7.03 31.16 -10.47
CA SER A 118 -8.23 30.29 -10.52
C SER A 118 -8.24 29.31 -9.36
N GLU A 119 -9.46 28.88 -8.98
CA GLU A 119 -9.67 27.90 -7.94
C GLU A 119 -10.60 26.76 -8.45
N ALA A 120 -10.36 25.55 -7.95
CA ALA A 120 -11.26 24.43 -8.07
C ALA A 120 -11.42 23.78 -6.71
N ASP A 121 -12.57 23.17 -6.43
CA ASP A 121 -12.78 22.48 -5.18
C ASP A 121 -13.71 21.26 -5.30
N THR A 122 -13.57 20.34 -4.36
CA THR A 122 -14.47 19.20 -4.17
C THR A 122 -14.67 18.92 -2.69
N ALA A 123 -15.82 18.33 -2.36
CA ALA A 123 -16.06 17.87 -0.99
C ALA A 123 -15.24 16.62 -0.71
N ILE A 124 -14.75 16.44 0.50
CA ILE A 124 -14.02 15.27 0.95
C ILE A 124 -14.44 14.90 2.38
N LEU A 125 -14.65 13.61 2.63
CA LEU A 125 -14.87 13.08 3.96
C LEU A 125 -13.55 12.49 4.47
N VAL A 126 -13.06 13.03 5.58
CA VAL A 126 -11.89 12.49 6.29
C VAL A 126 -12.39 11.68 7.47
N GLY A 127 -12.09 10.41 7.49
CA GLY A 127 -12.42 9.50 8.58
C GLY A 127 -11.29 9.35 9.59
N GLN A 128 -11.38 8.33 10.42
CA GLN A 128 -10.35 8.01 11.40
C GLN A 128 -9.00 7.71 10.71
N ILE A 129 -7.92 7.95 11.44
CA ILE A 129 -6.57 7.61 10.99
C ILE A 129 -6.52 6.11 10.68
N ALA A 130 -5.97 5.76 9.52
CA ALA A 130 -5.75 4.36 9.19
C ALA A 130 -4.71 3.74 10.14
N PRO A 131 -4.80 2.44 10.44
CA PRO A 131 -3.74 1.77 11.18
C PRO A 131 -2.39 1.95 10.47
N PHE A 132 -1.30 1.99 11.23
CA PHE A 132 0.04 2.09 10.65
C PHE A 132 1.07 1.36 11.50
N LEU A 133 2.15 0.95 10.83
CA LEU A 133 3.34 0.38 11.42
C LEU A 133 4.51 1.35 11.25
N THR A 134 5.35 1.49 12.28
CA THR A 134 6.56 2.32 12.21
C THR A 134 7.72 1.68 12.97
N SER A 135 8.91 2.27 12.88
CA SER A 135 10.11 1.82 13.61
C SER A 135 10.40 0.33 13.37
N ILE A 136 10.16 -0.12 12.14
CA ILE A 136 10.30 -1.53 11.79
C ILE A 136 11.78 -1.85 11.65
N SER A 137 12.22 -2.91 12.31
CA SER A 137 13.57 -3.44 12.22
C SER A 137 13.55 -4.96 12.21
N ALA A 138 14.55 -5.57 11.59
CA ALA A 138 14.78 -7.01 11.60
C ALA A 138 16.16 -7.30 12.15
N LEU A 139 16.26 -8.35 12.98
CA LEU A 139 17.50 -8.95 13.44
C LEU A 139 17.53 -10.41 13.00
N GLU A 140 18.47 -10.74 12.12
CA GLU A 140 18.71 -12.11 11.70
C GLU A 140 19.59 -12.83 12.74
N SER A 141 19.12 -13.97 13.25
CA SER A 141 19.89 -14.89 14.09
C SER A 141 20.16 -16.16 13.29
N THR A 142 21.35 -16.25 12.71
CA THR A 142 21.75 -17.43 11.90
C THR A 142 21.99 -18.68 12.74
N GLU A 143 22.32 -18.53 14.03
CA GLU A 143 22.51 -19.64 14.95
C GLU A 143 21.17 -20.30 15.33
N ASP A 144 20.13 -19.49 15.51
CA ASP A 144 18.79 -19.96 15.86
C ASP A 144 17.95 -20.27 14.62
N GLY A 145 18.35 -19.81 13.45
CA GLY A 145 17.58 -19.94 12.21
C GLY A 145 16.34 -19.07 12.19
N GLU A 146 16.38 -17.88 12.79
CA GLU A 146 15.23 -17.01 12.99
C GLU A 146 15.50 -15.58 12.53
N VAL A 147 14.42 -14.88 12.12
CA VAL A 147 14.39 -13.42 11.94
C VAL A 147 13.46 -12.84 12.98
N ARG A 148 13.97 -11.98 13.85
CA ARG A 148 13.21 -11.27 14.86
C ARG A 148 12.85 -9.89 14.34
N LEU A 149 11.54 -9.63 14.20
CA LEU A 149 10.97 -8.36 13.79
C LEU A 149 10.56 -7.57 15.02
N SER A 150 10.97 -6.31 15.12
CA SER A 150 10.50 -5.36 16.11
C SER A 150 9.87 -4.18 15.39
N PHE A 151 8.68 -3.74 15.84
CA PHE A 151 7.93 -2.65 15.22
C PHE A 151 6.98 -2.00 16.23
N TYR A 152 6.52 -0.79 15.90
CA TYR A 152 5.47 -0.09 16.62
C TYR A 152 4.18 -0.18 15.81
N ALA A 153 3.07 -0.59 16.46
CA ALA A 153 1.72 -0.59 15.91
C ALA A 153 0.92 0.58 16.51
N SER A 154 0.22 1.34 15.66
CA SER A 154 -0.58 2.50 16.10
C SER A 154 -1.76 2.11 16.98
N GLU A 155 -2.27 0.90 16.82
CA GLU A 155 -3.46 0.39 17.51
C GLU A 155 -3.45 -1.13 17.60
N ASN A 156 -4.44 -1.69 18.35
CA ASN A 156 -4.66 -3.12 18.39
C ASN A 156 -5.19 -3.60 17.04
N GLY A 157 -4.87 -4.84 16.67
CA GLY A 157 -5.39 -5.41 15.44
C GLY A 157 -4.72 -6.73 15.11
N ARG A 158 -4.90 -7.15 13.87
CA ARG A 158 -4.31 -8.37 13.31
C ARG A 158 -3.18 -8.01 12.36
N LEU A 159 -1.98 -8.47 12.70
CA LEU A 159 -0.82 -8.38 11.82
C LEU A 159 -0.86 -9.56 10.85
N THR A 160 -0.83 -9.27 9.57
CA THR A 160 -0.60 -10.24 8.48
C THR A 160 0.86 -10.20 8.10
N LEU A 161 1.55 -11.33 8.23
CA LEU A 161 2.90 -11.55 7.76
C LEU A 161 2.88 -12.32 6.45
N GLY A 162 3.61 -11.86 5.46
CA GLY A 162 3.80 -12.51 4.17
C GLY A 162 5.26 -12.61 3.78
N LEU A 163 5.56 -13.46 2.83
CA LEU A 163 6.87 -13.58 2.20
C LEU A 163 6.82 -13.06 0.77
N TRP A 164 7.71 -12.16 0.45
CA TRP A 164 7.92 -11.63 -0.89
C TRP A 164 9.12 -12.29 -1.56
N GLY A 165 8.92 -12.72 -2.82
CA GLY A 165 9.93 -13.33 -3.66
C GLY A 165 9.48 -13.31 -5.11
N ALA A 166 9.59 -14.44 -5.81
CA ALA A 166 8.99 -14.61 -7.15
C ALA A 166 7.46 -14.50 -7.12
N SER A 167 6.85 -14.78 -5.95
CA SER A 167 5.43 -14.57 -5.64
C SER A 167 5.27 -14.23 -4.16
N TRP A 168 4.13 -13.60 -3.83
CA TRP A 168 3.74 -13.42 -2.43
C TRP A 168 3.14 -14.71 -1.86
N SER A 169 3.41 -15.00 -0.61
CA SER A 169 2.77 -16.08 0.14
C SER A 169 2.47 -15.66 1.58
N LEU A 170 1.27 -16.01 2.06
CA LEU A 170 0.90 -15.80 3.46
C LEU A 170 1.79 -16.68 4.36
N LEU A 171 2.40 -16.06 5.37
CA LEU A 171 3.14 -16.77 6.41
C LEU A 171 2.24 -17.01 7.63
N GLU A 172 1.72 -15.94 8.25
CA GLU A 172 0.94 -16.01 9.48
C GLU A 172 0.07 -14.77 9.68
N ASN A 173 -1.01 -14.95 10.50
CA ASN A 173 -1.80 -13.84 11.03
C ASN A 173 -1.73 -13.87 12.56
N ILE A 174 -1.33 -12.75 13.18
CA ILE A 174 -1.05 -12.64 14.61
C ILE A 174 -1.86 -11.48 15.19
N ASP A 175 -2.58 -11.70 16.30
CA ASP A 175 -3.20 -10.59 17.03
C ASP A 175 -2.12 -9.83 17.79
N ILE A 176 -2.07 -8.51 17.60
CA ILE A 176 -1.09 -7.62 18.24
C ILE A 176 -1.78 -6.49 19.00
N SER A 177 -1.04 -5.90 19.92
CA SER A 177 -1.50 -4.74 20.67
C SER A 177 -0.87 -3.44 20.16
N ALA A 178 -1.55 -2.32 20.39
CA ALA A 178 -0.96 -1.00 20.20
C ALA A 178 0.36 -0.86 20.96
N GLY A 179 1.35 -0.21 20.35
CA GLY A 179 2.67 -0.02 20.94
C GLY A 179 3.75 -0.89 20.29
N THR A 180 4.83 -1.12 21.01
CA THR A 180 5.96 -1.91 20.53
C THR A 180 5.64 -3.40 20.60
N ASN A 181 5.86 -4.10 19.48
CA ASN A 181 5.68 -5.54 19.32
C ASN A 181 6.98 -6.18 18.86
N GLU A 182 7.12 -7.46 19.15
CA GLU A 182 8.19 -8.32 18.64
C GLU A 182 7.57 -9.63 18.13
N VAL A 183 7.99 -10.06 16.94
CA VAL A 183 7.53 -11.30 16.30
C VAL A 183 8.74 -12.02 15.72
N THR A 184 8.78 -13.33 15.87
CA THR A 184 9.85 -14.19 15.34
C THR A 184 9.33 -14.97 14.15
N VAL A 185 10.10 -14.95 13.05
CA VAL A 185 9.85 -15.71 11.82
C VAL A 185 10.94 -16.76 11.69
N ASP A 186 10.54 -18.05 11.59
CA ASP A 186 11.44 -19.16 11.34
C ASP A 186 11.94 -19.10 9.89
N ALA A 187 13.26 -19.10 9.70
CA ALA A 187 13.88 -19.03 8.39
C ALA A 187 13.61 -20.27 7.51
N THR A 188 13.14 -21.38 8.10
CA THR A 188 12.70 -22.56 7.33
C THR A 188 11.50 -22.28 6.43
N ALA A 189 10.75 -21.19 6.69
CA ALA A 189 9.70 -20.73 5.83
C ALA A 189 10.18 -20.04 4.53
N PHE A 190 11.46 -19.63 4.47
CA PHE A 190 12.01 -18.92 3.31
C PHE A 190 12.28 -19.88 2.15
N SER A 191 12.09 -19.35 0.94
CA SER A 191 12.58 -19.95 -0.29
C SER A 191 13.84 -19.20 -0.78
N PRO A 192 14.63 -19.78 -1.69
CA PRO A 192 15.84 -19.11 -2.22
C PRO A 192 15.58 -17.77 -2.90
N ASP A 193 14.35 -17.53 -3.33
CA ASP A 193 13.91 -16.31 -4.01
C ASP A 193 13.14 -15.35 -3.08
N THR A 194 13.01 -15.66 -1.79
CA THR A 194 12.44 -14.74 -0.80
C THR A 194 13.37 -13.52 -0.66
N VAL A 195 12.84 -12.33 -0.80
CA VAL A 195 13.60 -11.07 -0.73
C VAL A 195 13.16 -10.18 0.43
N ALA A 196 11.94 -10.36 0.93
CA ALA A 196 11.43 -9.58 2.06
C ALA A 196 10.34 -10.34 2.83
N ILE A 197 10.14 -9.91 4.08
CA ILE A 197 8.93 -10.18 4.87
C ILE A 197 8.05 -8.96 4.71
N SER A 198 6.77 -9.17 4.34
CA SER A 198 5.77 -8.11 4.32
C SER A 198 4.94 -8.10 5.59
N LEU A 199 4.55 -6.91 6.04
CA LEU A 199 3.75 -6.68 7.23
C LEU A 199 2.56 -5.78 6.89
N THR A 200 1.35 -6.21 7.23
CA THR A 200 0.14 -5.39 7.12
C THR A 200 -0.66 -5.49 8.40
N LEU A 201 -1.00 -4.34 9.00
CA LEU A 201 -1.87 -4.27 10.18
C LEU A 201 -3.31 -4.06 9.73
N THR A 202 -4.23 -4.88 10.22
CA THR A 202 -5.68 -4.72 10.04
C THR A 202 -6.31 -4.41 11.40
N ASP A 203 -7.05 -3.31 11.49
CA ASP A 203 -7.77 -2.92 12.71
C ASP A 203 -9.06 -3.74 12.93
N ASP A 204 -9.72 -3.52 14.07
CA ASP A 204 -10.98 -4.20 14.42
C ASP A 204 -12.15 -3.85 13.48
N THR A 205 -12.04 -2.78 12.71
CA THR A 205 -13.03 -2.36 11.72
C THR A 205 -12.77 -2.92 10.33
N GLY A 206 -11.64 -3.64 10.14
CA GLY A 206 -11.25 -4.28 8.89
C GLY A 206 -10.42 -3.38 7.96
N TYR A 207 -9.96 -2.22 8.44
CA TYR A 207 -9.04 -1.39 7.67
C TYR A 207 -7.61 -1.85 7.80
N CYS A 208 -6.89 -1.81 6.68
CA CYS A 208 -5.49 -2.23 6.61
C CYS A 208 -4.56 -1.02 6.55
N SER A 209 -3.38 -1.15 7.15
CA SER A 209 -2.25 -0.25 6.95
C SER A 209 -1.74 -0.34 5.51
N ASN A 210 -0.79 0.52 5.15
CA ASN A 210 0.09 0.22 4.02
C ASN A 210 0.83 -1.09 4.30
N GLU A 211 1.18 -1.80 3.23
CA GLU A 211 2.07 -2.96 3.33
C GLU A 211 3.50 -2.46 3.49
N GLU A 212 4.16 -2.90 4.57
CA GLU A 212 5.56 -2.59 4.86
C GLU A 212 6.43 -3.80 4.53
N HIS A 213 7.66 -3.56 4.06
CA HIS A 213 8.58 -4.61 3.65
C HIS A 213 9.89 -4.52 4.41
N VAL A 214 10.32 -5.67 4.94
CA VAL A 214 11.62 -5.81 5.57
C VAL A 214 12.47 -6.79 4.77
N ALA A 215 13.57 -6.31 4.21
CA ALA A 215 14.47 -7.15 3.42
C ALA A 215 15.09 -8.26 4.28
N VAL A 216 15.16 -9.46 3.71
CA VAL A 216 15.82 -10.63 4.30
C VAL A 216 16.77 -11.26 3.29
N ASN A 217 17.80 -11.97 3.80
CA ASN A 217 18.76 -12.70 2.97
C ASN A 217 18.69 -14.20 3.26
N PRO A 218 17.93 -15.00 2.50
CA PRO A 218 17.86 -16.44 2.70
C PRO A 218 19.20 -17.15 2.66
N ALA A 219 20.17 -16.62 1.91
CA ALA A 219 21.51 -17.22 1.82
C ALA A 219 22.28 -17.16 3.14
N SER A 220 22.00 -16.20 4.04
CA SER A 220 22.58 -16.16 5.39
C SER A 220 22.15 -17.35 6.26
N PHE A 221 21.02 -17.97 5.95
CA PHE A 221 20.51 -19.19 6.59
C PHE A 221 20.84 -20.48 5.82
N GLY A 222 21.72 -20.42 4.80
CA GLY A 222 22.10 -21.56 3.97
C GLY A 222 21.06 -21.96 2.91
N ILE A 223 20.02 -21.15 2.70
CA ILE A 223 18.98 -21.37 1.70
C ILE A 223 19.48 -20.83 0.37
N LEU A 224 20.00 -21.71 -0.48
CA LEU A 224 20.61 -21.34 -1.75
C LEU A 224 19.72 -21.72 -2.94
N PRO A 225 19.76 -20.97 -4.05
CA PRO A 225 19.04 -21.34 -5.26
C PRO A 225 19.56 -22.67 -5.80
N THR A 226 18.63 -23.55 -6.17
CA THR A 226 18.98 -24.80 -6.84
C THR A 226 19.52 -24.45 -8.24
N VAL A 227 20.80 -24.71 -8.46
CA VAL A 227 21.39 -24.57 -9.79
C VAL A 227 20.75 -25.59 -10.72
N THR A 228 19.90 -25.12 -11.63
CA THR A 228 19.40 -25.96 -12.72
C THR A 228 20.63 -26.35 -13.58
N PRO A 229 20.97 -27.65 -13.71
CA PRO A 229 22.09 -28.03 -14.54
C PRO A 229 21.88 -27.49 -15.95
N THR A 230 22.81 -26.69 -16.42
CA THR A 230 22.82 -26.24 -17.80
C THR A 230 22.77 -27.47 -18.68
N ALA A 231 21.75 -27.58 -19.54
CA ALA A 231 21.66 -28.71 -20.47
C ALA A 231 22.97 -28.81 -21.23
N GLU A 232 23.60 -29.99 -21.14
CA GLU A 232 24.82 -30.28 -21.88
C GLU A 232 24.53 -30.03 -23.37
N PRO A 233 25.40 -29.28 -24.07
CA PRO A 233 25.14 -29.00 -25.48
C PRO A 233 25.03 -30.33 -26.22
N SER A 234 23.88 -30.53 -26.87
CA SER A 234 23.62 -31.72 -27.71
C SER A 234 24.77 -31.89 -28.67
N PRO A 235 25.34 -33.09 -28.80
CA PRO A 235 26.48 -33.32 -29.72
C PRO A 235 26.07 -32.91 -31.14
N THR A 236 26.85 -32.04 -31.72
CA THR A 236 26.69 -31.61 -33.12
C THR A 236 26.75 -32.86 -34.02
N PRO A 237 25.72 -33.12 -34.85
CA PRO A 237 25.79 -34.29 -35.74
C PRO A 237 27.01 -34.21 -36.64
N THR A 238 27.89 -35.16 -36.48
CA THR A 238 29.05 -35.31 -37.36
C THR A 238 28.55 -35.61 -38.79
N ALA A 239 28.86 -34.70 -39.71
CA ALA A 239 28.51 -34.91 -41.13
C ALA A 239 29.14 -36.20 -41.65
N SER A 240 28.33 -37.12 -42.12
CA SER A 240 28.80 -38.32 -42.82
C SER A 240 29.59 -37.95 -44.08
N PRO A 241 30.71 -38.56 -44.35
CA PRO A 241 31.49 -38.29 -45.57
C PRO A 241 30.68 -38.70 -46.79
N VAL A 242 30.49 -37.74 -47.69
CA VAL A 242 29.90 -38.01 -49.02
C VAL A 242 30.93 -38.78 -49.82
N SER A 243 30.60 -40.06 -50.15
CA SER A 243 31.42 -40.88 -51.09
C SER A 243 31.11 -40.43 -52.53
N LEU A 244 32.05 -39.81 -53.21
CA LEU A 244 32.00 -39.55 -54.64
C LEU A 244 32.39 -40.81 -55.39
N ILE A 245 31.49 -41.34 -56.22
CA ILE A 245 31.75 -42.36 -57.24
C ILE A 245 31.91 -41.63 -58.55
#